data_e4fbd3dcfbfcb348be21bd8ca6452751
#
_entry.id   e4fbd3dcfbfcb348be21bd8ca6452751
#
_cell.length_a   1.000
_cell.length_b   1.000
_cell.length_c   1.000
_cell.angle_alpha   90.00
_cell.angle_beta   90.00
_cell.angle_gamma   90.00
#
_symmetry.space_group_name_H-M   'P 1'
#
loop_
_entity.id
_entity.type
_entity.pdbx_description
1 polymer ?
#
loop_
_entity_poly.entity_id
_entity_poly.type
_entity_poly.pdbx_seq_one_letter_code
_entity_poly.pdbx_strand_id
1 'polypeptide(L)'
;MHNGKYGCALWGCGWVASGHIAAYLKNKDCEFIGLGSRSRESALAKVAEFGLHNATIYNSFEELLNDSRVDVVSICTPNDLHAEEAILAAKAGKQIFLEKPAAVSEEQLDRLTGVLAEYKTKTVMGLVLRFNPLSLMQKRLIAEGELGKVLLANVDYWFGRDRGGWMREGKRSGGAFVLGGCHSVDLASFLLGSPIAAVRGDALQAGDWYDYPPVETAQVQFANGAKGVFSCSLTGFVPYTANTHIIGEDGTILNDRFYTS
;
A
#
# COMPACT_ATOMS: atom_id res chain seq x y z
N MET A 1 19.22 -16.03 7.32
CA MET A 1 19.64 -16.11 5.90
C MET A 1 19.93 -17.56 5.54
N HIS A 2 19.37 -18.05 4.46
CA HIS A 2 19.60 -19.40 3.92
C HIS A 2 20.51 -19.27 2.69
N ASN A 3 21.60 -20.07 2.63
CA ASN A 3 22.60 -20.00 1.55
C ASN A 3 23.16 -18.59 1.22
N GLY A 4 23.27 -17.71 2.21
CA GLY A 4 23.72 -16.32 2.01
C GLY A 4 22.66 -15.39 1.44
N LYS A 5 21.40 -15.86 1.25
CA LYS A 5 20.26 -15.08 0.76
C LYS A 5 19.18 -15.02 1.82
N TYR A 6 18.30 -14.03 1.68
CA TYR A 6 17.07 -13.95 2.48
C TYR A 6 16.02 -14.91 1.92
N GLY A 7 15.53 -15.83 2.72
CA GLY A 7 14.41 -16.68 2.37
C GLY A 7 13.11 -15.89 2.40
N CYS A 8 12.41 -15.78 1.26
CA CYS A 8 11.21 -15.00 1.12
C CYS A 8 10.00 -15.88 0.83
N ALA A 9 8.90 -15.64 1.53
CA ALA A 9 7.64 -16.33 1.29
C ALA A 9 6.49 -15.32 1.14
N LEU A 10 5.37 -15.79 0.56
CA LEU A 10 4.21 -14.96 0.30
C LEU A 10 2.94 -15.61 0.86
N TRP A 11 2.13 -14.83 1.54
CA TRP A 11 0.81 -15.21 2.02
C TRP A 11 -0.28 -14.34 1.40
N GLY A 12 -1.25 -14.98 0.71
CA GLY A 12 -2.30 -14.30 -0.05
C GLY A 12 -2.01 -14.20 -1.55
N CYS A 13 -2.50 -15.16 -2.34
CA CYS A 13 -2.23 -15.31 -3.77
C CYS A 13 -3.23 -14.54 -4.65
N GLY A 14 -3.55 -13.30 -4.28
CA GLY A 14 -4.39 -12.39 -5.07
C GLY A 14 -3.65 -11.75 -6.26
N TRP A 15 -4.26 -10.70 -6.81
CA TRP A 15 -3.70 -9.99 -7.97
C TRP A 15 -2.32 -9.37 -7.68
N VAL A 16 -2.14 -8.75 -6.51
CA VAL A 16 -0.87 -8.07 -6.15
C VAL A 16 0.28 -9.04 -5.96
N ALA A 17 -0.01 -10.30 -5.62
CA ALA A 17 0.99 -11.34 -5.39
C ALA A 17 1.97 -11.51 -6.56
N SER A 18 1.50 -11.35 -7.82
CA SER A 18 2.37 -11.47 -9.01
C SER A 18 3.51 -10.45 -8.99
N GLY A 19 3.27 -9.23 -8.54
CA GLY A 19 4.30 -8.19 -8.39
C GLY A 19 5.37 -8.57 -7.38
N HIS A 20 4.96 -9.09 -6.21
CA HIS A 20 5.89 -9.53 -5.16
C HIS A 20 6.72 -10.73 -5.61
N ILE A 21 6.10 -11.75 -6.20
CA ILE A 21 6.81 -12.92 -6.71
C ILE A 21 7.84 -12.51 -7.76
N ALA A 22 7.44 -11.69 -8.75
CA ALA A 22 8.34 -11.21 -9.78
C ALA A 22 9.53 -10.42 -9.21
N ALA A 23 9.31 -9.62 -8.16
CA ALA A 23 10.36 -8.86 -7.49
C ALA A 23 11.36 -9.79 -6.77
N TYR A 24 10.87 -10.78 -6.02
CA TYR A 24 11.73 -11.75 -5.35
C TYR A 24 12.56 -12.58 -6.31
N LEU A 25 11.97 -13.05 -7.42
CA LEU A 25 12.68 -13.83 -8.43
C LEU A 25 13.79 -13.05 -9.14
N LYS A 26 13.65 -11.72 -9.25
CA LYS A 26 14.64 -10.83 -9.84
C LYS A 26 15.74 -10.39 -8.87
N ASN A 27 15.48 -10.47 -7.57
CA ASN A 27 16.42 -9.99 -6.55
C ASN A 27 17.45 -11.07 -6.23
N LYS A 28 18.73 -10.80 -6.55
CA LYS A 28 19.85 -11.73 -6.32
C LYS A 28 20.08 -12.08 -4.85
N ASP A 29 19.66 -11.22 -3.93
CA ASP A 29 19.83 -11.38 -2.49
C ASP A 29 18.66 -12.13 -1.84
N CYS A 30 17.65 -12.54 -2.63
CA CYS A 30 16.47 -13.29 -2.19
C CYS A 30 16.46 -14.71 -2.77
N GLU A 31 15.91 -15.63 -1.99
CA GLU A 31 15.48 -16.96 -2.42
C GLU A 31 13.98 -17.10 -2.15
N PHE A 32 13.20 -17.37 -3.20
CA PHE A 32 11.76 -17.56 -3.03
C PHE A 32 11.49 -18.97 -2.51
N ILE A 33 11.11 -19.08 -1.24
CA ILE A 33 10.92 -20.36 -0.54
C ILE A 33 9.56 -20.97 -0.84
N GLY A 34 8.51 -20.13 -0.82
CA GLY A 34 7.16 -20.64 -1.02
C GLY A 34 6.06 -19.60 -0.91
N LEU A 35 4.84 -20.09 -1.08
CA LEU A 35 3.64 -19.27 -1.03
C LEU A 35 2.48 -20.07 -0.45
N GLY A 36 1.49 -19.35 0.07
CA GLY A 36 0.25 -19.93 0.55
C GLY A 36 -0.91 -18.96 0.43
N SER A 37 -2.12 -19.50 0.48
CA SER A 37 -3.35 -18.74 0.44
C SER A 37 -4.47 -19.57 1.07
N ARG A 38 -5.52 -18.91 1.55
CA ARG A 38 -6.74 -19.60 1.97
C ARG A 38 -7.31 -20.53 0.89
N SER A 39 -7.24 -20.12 -0.39
CA SER A 39 -7.54 -21.00 -1.52
C SER A 39 -6.25 -21.61 -2.05
N ARG A 40 -6.15 -22.93 -1.96
CA ARG A 40 -5.03 -23.71 -2.51
C ARG A 40 -4.94 -23.56 -4.03
N GLU A 41 -6.09 -23.44 -4.72
CA GLU A 41 -6.14 -23.24 -6.17
C GLU A 41 -5.46 -21.93 -6.57
N SER A 42 -5.65 -20.85 -5.78
CA SER A 42 -4.99 -19.56 -6.04
C SER A 42 -3.46 -19.67 -5.90
N ALA A 43 -2.97 -20.46 -4.95
CA ALA A 43 -1.54 -20.72 -4.81
C ALA A 43 -1.00 -21.53 -5.98
N LEU A 44 -1.69 -22.61 -6.37
CA LEU A 44 -1.33 -23.43 -7.54
C LEU A 44 -1.32 -22.63 -8.84
N ALA A 45 -2.28 -21.71 -9.02
CA ALA A 45 -2.31 -20.83 -10.18
C ALA A 45 -1.04 -19.95 -10.25
N LYS A 46 -0.57 -19.41 -9.11
CA LYS A 46 0.70 -18.65 -9.06
C LYS A 46 1.92 -19.51 -9.30
N VAL A 47 1.94 -20.73 -8.81
CA VAL A 47 3.01 -21.72 -9.13
C VAL A 47 3.09 -21.95 -10.64
N ALA A 48 1.96 -22.14 -11.30
CA ALA A 48 1.91 -22.34 -12.76
C ALA A 48 2.30 -21.07 -13.52
N GLU A 49 1.79 -19.88 -13.09
CA GLU A 49 2.08 -18.58 -13.73
C GLU A 49 3.59 -18.25 -13.74
N PHE A 50 4.31 -18.57 -12.67
CA PHE A 50 5.72 -18.23 -12.50
C PHE A 50 6.69 -19.41 -12.63
N GLY A 51 6.22 -20.62 -12.91
CA GLY A 51 7.05 -21.82 -13.02
C GLY A 51 7.73 -22.22 -11.70
N LEU A 52 7.07 -22.04 -10.55
CA LEU A 52 7.62 -22.21 -9.20
C LEU A 52 7.54 -23.69 -8.75
N HIS A 53 8.03 -24.63 -9.54
CA HIS A 53 7.89 -26.06 -9.27
C HIS A 53 8.56 -26.54 -7.98
N ASN A 54 9.59 -25.80 -7.50
CA ASN A 54 10.33 -26.13 -6.27
C ASN A 54 9.85 -25.31 -5.06
N ALA A 55 8.90 -24.40 -5.21
CA ALA A 55 8.39 -23.61 -4.11
C ALA A 55 7.47 -24.44 -3.20
N THR A 56 7.62 -24.26 -1.90
CA THR A 56 6.73 -24.86 -0.91
C THR A 56 5.34 -24.22 -1.01
N ILE A 57 4.29 -25.05 -1.06
CA ILE A 57 2.91 -24.57 -0.98
C ILE A 57 2.41 -24.80 0.44
N TYR A 58 2.29 -23.71 1.21
CA TYR A 58 1.83 -23.74 2.61
C TYR A 58 0.31 -23.86 2.67
N ASN A 59 -0.18 -24.74 3.55
CA ASN A 59 -1.61 -24.96 3.75
C ASN A 59 -2.19 -24.01 4.80
N SER A 60 -1.35 -23.41 5.65
CA SER A 60 -1.74 -22.40 6.63
C SER A 60 -0.66 -21.33 6.79
N PHE A 61 -1.06 -20.19 7.32
CA PHE A 61 -0.10 -19.11 7.64
C PHE A 61 0.87 -19.54 8.75
N GLU A 62 0.39 -20.32 9.71
CA GLU A 62 1.21 -20.87 10.78
C GLU A 62 2.30 -21.81 10.23
N GLU A 63 1.97 -22.68 9.25
CA GLU A 63 2.95 -23.53 8.58
C GLU A 63 4.06 -22.69 7.93
N LEU A 64 3.70 -21.61 7.25
CA LEU A 64 4.65 -20.67 6.65
C LEU A 64 5.54 -20.03 7.72
N LEU A 65 4.95 -19.55 8.81
CA LEU A 65 5.69 -18.87 9.88
C LEU A 65 6.66 -19.82 10.62
N ASN A 66 6.34 -21.10 10.69
CA ASN A 66 7.19 -22.13 11.33
C ASN A 66 8.33 -22.62 10.42
N ASP A 67 8.34 -22.27 9.14
CA ASP A 67 9.45 -22.65 8.25
C ASP A 67 10.69 -21.79 8.56
N SER A 68 11.73 -22.47 9.04
CA SER A 68 13.01 -21.84 9.42
C SER A 68 13.79 -21.26 8.24
N ARG A 69 13.45 -21.63 7.01
CA ARG A 69 14.06 -21.07 5.79
C ARG A 69 13.51 -19.69 5.45
N VAL A 70 12.33 -19.32 5.99
CA VAL A 70 11.68 -18.03 5.73
C VAL A 70 12.21 -16.97 6.68
N ASP A 71 12.84 -15.94 6.13
CA ASP A 71 13.30 -14.74 6.86
C ASP A 71 12.29 -13.59 6.69
N VAL A 72 11.68 -13.47 5.51
CA VAL A 72 10.77 -12.37 5.12
C VAL A 72 9.46 -12.92 4.61
N VAL A 73 8.35 -12.38 5.06
CA VAL A 73 7.01 -12.72 4.56
C VAL A 73 6.33 -11.52 3.92
N SER A 74 5.86 -11.69 2.68
CA SER A 74 4.91 -10.75 2.05
C SER A 74 3.50 -11.13 2.43
N ILE A 75 2.77 -10.19 3.03
CA ILE A 75 1.35 -10.34 3.39
C ILE A 75 0.52 -9.59 2.36
N CYS A 76 -0.22 -10.35 1.53
CA CYS A 76 -1.01 -9.88 0.39
C CYS A 76 -2.49 -10.31 0.47
N THR A 77 -2.99 -10.43 1.67
CA THR A 77 -4.35 -10.84 2.00
C THR A 77 -5.34 -9.67 1.92
N PRO A 78 -6.65 -9.86 2.19
CA PRO A 78 -7.58 -8.74 2.41
C PRO A 78 -7.18 -7.84 3.58
N ASN A 79 -7.52 -6.54 3.48
CA ASN A 79 -7.09 -5.49 4.41
C ASN A 79 -7.39 -5.80 5.88
N ASP A 80 -8.55 -6.40 6.15
CA ASP A 80 -9.02 -6.76 7.50
C ASP A 80 -8.10 -7.76 8.22
N LEU A 81 -7.29 -8.50 7.49
CA LEU A 81 -6.38 -9.52 8.01
C LEU A 81 -4.96 -9.01 8.24
N HIS A 82 -4.58 -7.90 7.61
CA HIS A 82 -3.21 -7.39 7.57
C HIS A 82 -2.58 -7.22 8.94
N ALA A 83 -3.28 -6.55 9.86
CA ALA A 83 -2.73 -6.26 11.17
C ALA A 83 -2.47 -7.54 12.00
N GLU A 84 -3.43 -8.45 12.04
CA GLU A 84 -3.29 -9.69 12.81
C GLU A 84 -2.21 -10.61 12.22
N GLU A 85 -2.19 -10.75 10.91
CA GLU A 85 -1.16 -11.57 10.24
C GLU A 85 0.24 -10.97 10.42
N ALA A 86 0.37 -9.64 10.36
CA ALA A 86 1.65 -8.97 10.61
C ALA A 86 2.09 -9.13 12.08
N ILE A 87 1.16 -9.07 13.04
CA ILE A 87 1.44 -9.35 14.45
C ILE A 87 1.94 -10.78 14.65
N LEU A 88 1.31 -11.76 14.01
CA LEU A 88 1.75 -13.15 14.09
C LEU A 88 3.13 -13.34 13.47
N ALA A 89 3.38 -12.72 12.32
CA ALA A 89 4.69 -12.77 11.66
C ALA A 89 5.80 -12.14 12.51
N ALA A 90 5.55 -10.99 13.13
CA ALA A 90 6.48 -10.33 14.03
C ALA A 90 6.83 -11.21 15.24
N LYS A 91 5.84 -11.81 15.89
CA LYS A 91 6.01 -12.74 17.01
C LYS A 91 6.78 -14.00 16.62
N ALA A 92 6.66 -14.46 15.38
CA ALA A 92 7.43 -15.57 14.82
C ALA A 92 8.85 -15.15 14.37
N GLY A 93 9.26 -13.91 14.60
CA GLY A 93 10.59 -13.40 14.27
C GLY A 93 10.80 -13.13 12.76
N LYS A 94 9.72 -13.07 11.97
CA LYS A 94 9.82 -12.80 10.52
C LYS A 94 9.86 -11.31 10.26
N GLN A 95 10.65 -10.87 9.27
CA GLN A 95 10.55 -9.54 8.70
C GLN A 95 9.38 -9.47 7.73
N ILE A 96 8.80 -8.29 7.54
CA ILE A 96 7.49 -8.18 6.90
C ILE A 96 7.52 -7.22 5.71
N PHE A 97 7.02 -7.67 4.57
CA PHE A 97 6.51 -6.80 3.53
C PHE A 97 4.97 -6.82 3.62
N LEU A 98 4.39 -5.74 4.11
CA LEU A 98 2.94 -5.64 4.33
C LEU A 98 2.28 -4.85 3.21
N GLU A 99 1.28 -5.43 2.55
CA GLU A 99 0.45 -4.67 1.64
C GLU A 99 -0.38 -3.60 2.38
N LYS A 100 -0.69 -2.56 1.65
CA LYS A 100 -1.47 -1.43 2.15
C LYS A 100 -2.99 -1.77 2.15
N PRO A 101 -3.74 -1.20 3.09
CA PRO A 101 -3.33 -0.46 4.29
C PRO A 101 -2.79 -1.41 5.37
N ALA A 102 -2.07 -0.87 6.37
CA ALA A 102 -1.58 -1.68 7.48
C ALA A 102 -2.70 -2.27 8.34
N ALA A 103 -3.79 -1.52 8.46
CA ALA A 103 -4.94 -1.83 9.29
C ALA A 103 -6.19 -1.14 8.73
N VAL A 104 -7.36 -1.58 9.14
CA VAL A 104 -8.66 -0.98 8.79
C VAL A 104 -9.28 -0.19 9.96
N SER A 105 -8.64 -0.17 11.11
CA SER A 105 -9.03 0.64 12.27
C SER A 105 -7.80 1.14 13.05
N GLU A 106 -7.99 2.21 13.80
CA GLU A 106 -6.97 2.79 14.68
C GLU A 106 -6.52 1.76 15.75
N GLU A 107 -7.45 1.05 16.35
CA GLU A 107 -7.14 0.01 17.34
C GLU A 107 -6.22 -1.09 16.76
N GLN A 108 -6.51 -1.56 15.55
CA GLN A 108 -5.64 -2.52 14.86
C GLN A 108 -4.25 -1.94 14.59
N LEU A 109 -4.17 -0.68 14.17
CA LEU A 109 -2.91 0.01 13.88
C LEU A 109 -2.07 0.17 15.13
N ASP A 110 -2.66 0.58 16.24
CA ASP A 110 -1.96 0.77 17.52
C ASP A 110 -1.40 -0.56 18.05
N ARG A 111 -2.20 -1.62 17.99
CA ARG A 111 -1.74 -2.97 18.37
C ARG A 111 -0.60 -3.44 17.49
N LEU A 112 -0.71 -3.25 16.17
CA LEU A 112 0.33 -3.63 15.21
C LEU A 112 1.62 -2.86 15.49
N THR A 113 1.56 -1.54 15.60
CA THR A 113 2.75 -0.70 15.80
C THR A 113 3.44 -1.01 17.13
N GLY A 114 2.68 -1.28 18.19
CA GLY A 114 3.19 -1.71 19.48
C GLY A 114 3.98 -3.02 19.39
N VAL A 115 3.43 -4.03 18.70
CA VAL A 115 4.11 -5.33 18.52
C VAL A 115 5.34 -5.20 17.61
N LEU A 116 5.24 -4.46 16.52
CA LEU A 116 6.40 -4.25 15.64
C LEU A 116 7.58 -3.59 16.38
N ALA A 117 7.28 -2.65 17.28
CA ALA A 117 8.29 -1.99 18.12
C ALA A 117 8.88 -2.96 19.17
N GLU A 118 8.05 -3.74 19.87
CA GLU A 118 8.46 -4.72 20.85
C GLU A 118 9.41 -5.77 20.26
N TYR A 119 9.04 -6.34 19.12
CA TYR A 119 9.82 -7.39 18.45
C TYR A 119 10.91 -6.84 17.53
N LYS A 120 11.05 -5.51 17.41
CA LYS A 120 12.01 -4.82 16.51
C LYS A 120 11.93 -5.33 15.07
N THR A 121 10.70 -5.60 14.61
CA THR A 121 10.43 -6.17 13.30
C THR A 121 10.63 -5.12 12.22
N LYS A 122 11.50 -5.42 11.25
CA LYS A 122 11.64 -4.57 10.06
C LYS A 122 10.44 -4.77 9.15
N THR A 123 9.73 -3.69 8.86
CA THR A 123 8.53 -3.73 8.06
C THR A 123 8.61 -2.71 6.93
N VAL A 124 8.31 -3.16 5.72
CA VAL A 124 8.10 -2.29 4.55
C VAL A 124 6.64 -2.37 4.15
N MET A 125 6.05 -1.21 3.89
CA MET A 125 4.66 -1.10 3.47
C MET A 125 4.53 -0.95 1.96
N GLY A 126 3.53 -1.57 1.36
CA GLY A 126 3.19 -1.54 -0.07
C GLY A 126 2.72 -0.18 -0.59
N LEU A 127 3.28 0.92 -0.11
CA LEU A 127 2.99 2.29 -0.56
C LEU A 127 3.79 2.60 -1.84
N VAL A 128 3.45 1.88 -2.90
CA VAL A 128 4.22 1.79 -4.14
C VAL A 128 4.41 3.12 -4.87
N LEU A 129 3.52 4.10 -4.68
CA LEU A 129 3.65 5.41 -5.30
C LEU A 129 4.90 6.18 -4.84
N ARG A 130 5.42 5.91 -3.64
CA ARG A 130 6.70 6.48 -3.18
C ARG A 130 7.89 6.10 -4.06
N PHE A 131 7.81 4.96 -4.75
CA PHE A 131 8.87 4.41 -5.59
C PHE A 131 8.63 4.63 -7.09
N ASN A 132 7.53 5.29 -7.45
CA ASN A 132 7.28 5.67 -8.84
C ASN A 132 8.31 6.72 -9.27
N PRO A 133 8.99 6.55 -10.43
CA PRO A 133 9.96 7.52 -10.94
C PRO A 133 9.43 8.96 -11.03
N LEU A 134 8.16 9.13 -11.40
CA LEU A 134 7.50 10.43 -11.42
C LEU A 134 7.42 11.05 -10.03
N SER A 135 6.96 10.29 -9.03
CA SER A 135 6.87 10.76 -7.64
C SER A 135 8.25 11.12 -7.07
N LEU A 136 9.27 10.33 -7.40
CA LEU A 136 10.64 10.63 -6.98
C LEU A 136 11.16 11.92 -7.62
N MET A 137 10.86 12.15 -8.91
CA MET A 137 11.20 13.40 -9.59
C MET A 137 10.47 14.60 -8.97
N GLN A 138 9.17 14.50 -8.74
CA GLN A 138 8.37 15.53 -8.08
C GLN A 138 8.93 15.86 -6.69
N LYS A 139 9.23 14.83 -5.88
CA LYS A 139 9.84 15.02 -4.57
C LYS A 139 11.18 15.73 -4.64
N ARG A 140 12.00 15.39 -5.64
CA ARG A 140 13.30 16.02 -5.87
C ARG A 140 13.13 17.51 -6.20
N LEU A 141 12.26 17.88 -7.15
CA LEU A 141 12.00 19.28 -7.51
C LEU A 141 11.54 20.11 -6.28
N ILE A 142 10.66 19.54 -5.45
CA ILE A 142 10.21 20.19 -4.21
C ILE A 142 11.39 20.37 -3.23
N ALA A 143 12.21 19.33 -3.04
CA ALA A 143 13.33 19.36 -2.10
C ALA A 143 14.48 20.29 -2.55
N GLU A 144 14.68 20.46 -3.86
CA GLU A 144 15.64 21.39 -4.45
C GLU A 144 15.14 22.86 -4.43
N GLY A 145 13.88 23.08 -4.01
CA GLY A 145 13.30 24.43 -3.89
C GLY A 145 12.77 25.01 -5.19
N GLU A 146 12.68 24.21 -6.28
CA GLU A 146 12.24 24.65 -7.61
C GLU A 146 10.79 25.19 -7.64
N LEU A 147 9.99 24.87 -6.63
CA LEU A 147 8.62 25.37 -6.48
C LEU A 147 8.54 26.58 -5.55
N GLY A 148 9.63 26.99 -4.88
CA GLY A 148 9.55 27.88 -3.75
C GLY A 148 8.74 27.26 -2.61
N LYS A 149 8.05 28.08 -1.83
CA LYS A 149 7.16 27.60 -0.78
C LYS A 149 5.92 26.93 -1.38
N VAL A 150 5.70 25.66 -1.08
CA VAL A 150 4.48 24.95 -1.50
C VAL A 150 3.25 25.51 -0.79
N LEU A 151 2.26 25.92 -1.58
CA LEU A 151 1.01 26.53 -1.13
C LEU A 151 -0.15 25.52 -1.15
N LEU A 152 -0.25 24.71 -2.22
CA LEU A 152 -1.34 23.78 -2.45
C LEU A 152 -0.81 22.45 -2.98
N ALA A 153 -1.34 21.33 -2.45
CA ALA A 153 -1.09 20.00 -2.97
C ALA A 153 -2.40 19.21 -3.06
N ASN A 154 -2.89 19.04 -4.28
CA ASN A 154 -4.06 18.22 -4.56
C ASN A 154 -3.62 16.86 -5.10
N VAL A 155 -4.20 15.79 -4.58
CA VAL A 155 -3.91 14.43 -5.01
C VAL A 155 -5.19 13.64 -5.17
N ASP A 156 -5.40 13.13 -6.38
CA ASP A 156 -6.53 12.28 -6.71
C ASP A 156 -6.08 10.81 -6.78
N TYR A 157 -6.94 9.92 -6.29
CA TYR A 157 -6.79 8.48 -6.47
C TYR A 157 -8.12 7.88 -6.92
N TRP A 158 -8.19 7.53 -8.19
CA TRP A 158 -9.41 7.00 -8.79
C TRP A 158 -9.17 5.59 -9.33
N PHE A 159 -10.08 4.72 -8.99
CA PHE A 159 -9.98 3.30 -9.29
C PHE A 159 -11.36 2.74 -9.62
N GLY A 160 -11.86 3.10 -10.79
CA GLY A 160 -13.23 2.89 -11.24
C GLY A 160 -13.61 1.47 -11.64
N ARG A 161 -12.92 0.45 -11.15
CA ARG A 161 -13.27 -0.95 -11.44
C ARG A 161 -13.82 -1.62 -10.21
N ASP A 162 -15.07 -2.06 -10.31
CA ASP A 162 -15.60 -3.01 -9.34
C ASP A 162 -14.76 -4.31 -9.36
N ARG A 163 -14.10 -4.58 -8.26
CA ARG A 163 -13.34 -5.82 -8.08
C ARG A 163 -14.11 -6.87 -7.31
N GLY A 164 -15.28 -6.53 -6.80
CA GLY A 164 -16.15 -7.44 -6.04
C GLY A 164 -15.54 -7.93 -4.72
N GLY A 165 -16.24 -8.89 -4.13
CA GLY A 165 -15.77 -9.57 -2.93
C GLY A 165 -15.62 -8.63 -1.72
N TRP A 166 -14.61 -8.91 -0.91
CA TRP A 166 -14.34 -8.21 0.34
C TRP A 166 -14.13 -6.69 0.21
N MET A 167 -13.75 -6.20 -0.96
CA MET A 167 -13.53 -4.77 -1.19
C MET A 167 -14.82 -3.96 -1.13
N ARG A 168 -15.99 -4.58 -1.31
CA ARG A 168 -17.29 -3.96 -1.20
C ARG A 168 -17.80 -3.83 0.24
N GLU A 169 -17.13 -4.49 1.17
CA GLU A 169 -17.48 -4.58 2.58
C GLU A 169 -16.62 -3.61 3.39
N GLY A 170 -17.22 -2.54 3.94
CA GLY A 170 -16.52 -1.48 4.68
C GLY A 170 -15.76 -2.02 5.89
N LYS A 171 -16.31 -3.01 6.58
CA LYS A 171 -15.65 -3.67 7.72
C LYS A 171 -14.34 -4.36 7.33
N ARG A 172 -14.24 -4.80 6.08
CA ARG A 172 -13.08 -5.53 5.57
C ARG A 172 -12.12 -4.64 4.79
N SER A 173 -12.64 -3.66 4.06
CA SER A 173 -11.85 -2.75 3.24
C SER A 173 -11.35 -1.52 3.99
N GLY A 174 -12.10 -1.06 5.00
CA GLY A 174 -11.86 0.17 5.75
C GLY A 174 -12.48 1.43 5.11
N GLY A 175 -13.23 1.30 3.98
CA GLY A 175 -13.78 2.44 3.23
C GLY A 175 -12.86 2.91 2.11
N ALA A 176 -13.30 3.94 1.37
CA ALA A 176 -12.63 4.34 0.12
C ALA A 176 -11.23 4.93 0.36
N PHE A 177 -11.08 5.85 1.33
CA PHE A 177 -9.74 6.39 1.63
C PHE A 177 -8.79 5.34 2.21
N VAL A 178 -9.27 4.41 3.01
CA VAL A 178 -8.42 3.35 3.58
C VAL A 178 -8.02 2.34 2.49
N LEU A 179 -8.97 1.91 1.65
CA LEU A 179 -8.72 0.93 0.59
C LEU A 179 -7.83 1.48 -0.54
N GLY A 180 -8.16 2.67 -1.04
CA GLY A 180 -7.52 3.27 -2.22
C GLY A 180 -6.84 4.60 -1.92
N GLY A 181 -7.56 5.53 -1.32
CA GLY A 181 -7.10 6.89 -1.05
C GLY A 181 -5.92 7.01 -0.08
N CYS A 182 -5.57 5.93 0.64
CA CYS A 182 -4.33 5.89 1.44
C CYS A 182 -3.09 6.22 0.59
N HIS A 183 -3.11 5.89 -0.70
CA HIS A 183 -2.06 6.27 -1.63
C HIS A 183 -1.98 7.79 -1.84
N SER A 184 -3.10 8.51 -1.95
CA SER A 184 -3.09 9.97 -2.11
C SER A 184 -2.62 10.67 -0.83
N VAL A 185 -3.09 10.21 0.33
CA VAL A 185 -2.69 10.72 1.65
C VAL A 185 -1.20 10.55 1.89
N ASP A 186 -0.71 9.35 1.61
CA ASP A 186 0.71 9.02 1.76
C ASP A 186 1.59 9.78 0.78
N LEU A 187 1.21 9.81 -0.50
CA LEU A 187 1.98 10.47 -1.55
C LEU A 187 2.15 11.97 -1.25
N ALA A 188 1.07 12.66 -0.88
CA ALA A 188 1.13 14.07 -0.56
C ALA A 188 2.07 14.36 0.63
N SER A 189 1.94 13.59 1.71
CA SER A 189 2.82 13.72 2.88
C SER A 189 4.27 13.39 2.54
N PHE A 190 4.50 12.39 1.69
CA PHE A 190 5.83 12.01 1.20
C PHE A 190 6.45 13.13 0.35
N LEU A 191 5.71 13.70 -0.59
CA LEU A 191 6.19 14.76 -1.49
C LEU A 191 6.54 16.02 -0.71
N LEU A 192 5.64 16.46 0.18
CA LEU A 192 5.85 17.69 0.95
C LEU A 192 6.81 17.53 2.14
N GLY A 193 7.12 16.30 2.55
CA GLY A 193 7.91 16.05 3.77
C GLY A 193 7.22 16.60 5.03
N SER A 194 5.89 16.71 5.03
CA SER A 194 5.10 17.32 6.10
C SER A 194 3.87 16.48 6.40
N PRO A 195 3.57 16.19 7.68
CA PRO A 195 2.36 15.49 8.07
C PRO A 195 1.12 16.36 7.89
N ILE A 196 -0.04 15.70 7.74
CA ILE A 196 -1.35 16.36 7.79
C ILE A 196 -1.66 16.71 9.24
N ALA A 197 -1.98 17.99 9.50
CA ALA A 197 -2.30 18.52 10.83
C ALA A 197 -3.81 18.66 11.06
N ALA A 198 -4.60 18.87 10.00
CA ALA A 198 -6.06 18.98 10.08
C ALA A 198 -6.72 18.46 8.81
N VAL A 199 -7.92 17.89 8.96
CA VAL A 199 -8.71 17.36 7.86
C VAL A 199 -10.20 17.68 8.05
N ARG A 200 -10.86 17.96 6.93
CA ARG A 200 -12.32 17.98 6.82
C ARG A 200 -12.70 17.17 5.59
N GLY A 201 -13.44 16.08 5.80
CA GLY A 201 -13.87 15.17 4.73
C GLY A 201 -15.37 15.22 4.47
N ASP A 202 -15.75 14.71 3.30
CA ASP A 202 -17.11 14.43 2.90
C ASP A 202 -17.16 13.16 2.07
N ALA A 203 -18.31 12.48 2.06
CA ALA A 203 -18.48 11.19 1.44
C ALA A 203 -19.81 11.10 0.69
N LEU A 204 -19.81 10.48 -0.50
CA LEU A 204 -20.97 10.29 -1.34
C LEU A 204 -21.24 8.81 -1.57
N GLN A 205 -22.41 8.33 -1.16
CA GLN A 205 -22.91 7.02 -1.54
C GLN A 205 -23.31 7.05 -3.04
N ALA A 206 -22.74 6.14 -3.82
CA ALA A 206 -23.00 6.03 -5.25
C ALA A 206 -23.29 4.56 -5.62
N GLY A 207 -24.54 4.29 -5.98
CA GLY A 207 -25.02 2.92 -6.27
C GLY A 207 -25.06 2.01 -5.03
N ASP A 208 -25.34 0.72 -5.28
CA ASP A 208 -25.55 -0.30 -4.24
C ASP A 208 -24.42 -1.34 -4.19
N TRP A 209 -23.31 -1.08 -4.85
CA TRP A 209 -22.22 -2.07 -4.96
C TRP A 209 -21.35 -2.13 -3.72
N TYR A 210 -21.28 -1.03 -2.95
CA TYR A 210 -20.51 -0.91 -1.72
C TYR A 210 -21.45 -0.67 -0.55
N ASP A 211 -21.20 -1.29 0.59
CA ASP A 211 -21.92 -1.02 1.84
C ASP A 211 -21.42 0.24 2.57
N TYR A 212 -20.54 1.00 1.90
CA TYR A 212 -19.98 2.27 2.33
C TYR A 212 -19.88 3.26 1.16
N PRO A 213 -19.75 4.57 1.41
CA PRO A 213 -19.55 5.56 0.36
C PRO A 213 -18.28 5.29 -0.46
N PRO A 214 -18.40 4.99 -1.78
CA PRO A 214 -17.23 4.70 -2.61
C PRO A 214 -16.54 5.95 -3.16
N VAL A 215 -17.10 7.15 -2.92
CA VAL A 215 -16.52 8.45 -3.31
C VAL A 215 -16.31 9.27 -2.05
N GLU A 216 -15.08 9.64 -1.79
CA GLU A 216 -14.70 10.45 -0.63
C GLU A 216 -13.80 11.60 -1.06
N THR A 217 -13.97 12.76 -0.43
CA THR A 217 -13.13 13.94 -0.61
C THR A 217 -12.65 14.46 0.73
N ALA A 218 -11.47 15.07 0.75
CA ALA A 218 -10.94 15.68 1.95
C ALA A 218 -10.20 16.99 1.64
N GLN A 219 -10.48 18.03 2.41
CA GLN A 219 -9.67 19.23 2.51
C GLN A 219 -8.68 19.04 3.66
N VAL A 220 -7.41 19.28 3.41
CA VAL A 220 -6.34 19.06 4.41
C VAL A 220 -5.51 20.30 4.62
N GLN A 221 -4.92 20.40 5.81
CA GLN A 221 -3.87 21.35 6.14
C GLN A 221 -2.65 20.56 6.61
N PHE A 222 -1.50 20.83 5.99
CA PHE A 222 -0.23 20.26 6.41
C PHE A 222 0.40 21.08 7.55
N ALA A 223 1.26 20.44 8.34
CA ALA A 223 1.95 21.10 9.45
C ALA A 223 2.85 22.25 8.99
N ASN A 224 3.37 22.22 7.74
CA ASN A 224 4.15 23.30 7.14
C ASN A 224 3.29 24.47 6.62
N GLY A 225 1.96 24.42 6.81
CA GLY A 225 1.01 25.45 6.42
C GLY A 225 0.41 25.30 5.01
N ALA A 226 0.92 24.42 4.18
CA ALA A 226 0.32 24.13 2.88
C ALA A 226 -1.11 23.58 3.04
N LYS A 227 -1.95 23.80 2.04
CA LYS A 227 -3.31 23.26 1.96
C LYS A 227 -3.36 22.13 0.91
N GLY A 228 -4.41 21.33 0.95
CA GLY A 228 -4.63 20.31 -0.07
C GLY A 228 -6.09 19.89 -0.19
N VAL A 229 -6.41 19.30 -1.34
CA VAL A 229 -7.67 18.61 -1.58
C VAL A 229 -7.35 17.22 -2.10
N PHE A 230 -7.92 16.20 -1.48
CA PHE A 230 -7.81 14.83 -1.93
C PHE A 230 -9.15 14.32 -2.38
N SER A 231 -9.16 13.55 -3.45
CA SER A 231 -10.33 12.80 -3.87
C SER A 231 -9.99 11.32 -4.05
N CYS A 232 -10.91 10.48 -3.60
CA CYS A 232 -10.86 9.04 -3.82
C CYS A 232 -12.17 8.58 -4.45
N SER A 233 -12.08 7.85 -5.56
CA SER A 233 -13.24 7.22 -6.17
C SER A 233 -12.93 5.75 -6.50
N LEU A 234 -13.75 4.85 -5.97
CA LEU A 234 -13.71 3.41 -6.24
C LEU A 234 -14.79 2.98 -7.25
N THR A 235 -15.50 3.94 -7.81
CA THR A 235 -16.62 3.71 -8.75
C THR A 235 -16.49 4.60 -9.98
N GLY A 236 -17.32 4.31 -11.00
CA GLY A 236 -17.30 5.04 -12.27
C GLY A 236 -16.43 4.38 -13.34
N PHE A 237 -16.52 4.87 -14.56
CA PHE A 237 -15.73 4.40 -15.70
C PHE A 237 -14.52 5.31 -15.90
N VAL A 238 -13.56 5.21 -14.97
CA VAL A 238 -12.32 5.98 -15.03
C VAL A 238 -11.12 5.03 -15.13
N PRO A 239 -10.06 5.39 -15.84
CA PRO A 239 -8.81 4.64 -15.76
C PRO A 239 -8.23 4.74 -14.34
N TYR A 240 -7.35 3.79 -13.98
CA TYR A 240 -6.53 3.95 -12.78
C TYR A 240 -5.79 5.29 -12.84
N THR A 241 -6.01 6.12 -11.84
CA THR A 241 -5.52 7.50 -11.82
C THR A 241 -4.90 7.82 -10.46
N ALA A 242 -3.69 8.37 -10.49
CA ALA A 242 -3.03 8.97 -9.34
C ALA A 242 -2.47 10.32 -9.78
N ASN A 243 -3.31 11.36 -9.77
CA ASN A 243 -2.94 12.71 -10.19
C ASN A 243 -2.31 13.49 -9.03
N THR A 244 -1.33 14.31 -9.37
CA THR A 244 -0.71 15.27 -8.45
C THR A 244 -0.74 16.66 -9.06
N HIS A 245 -1.32 17.63 -8.32
CA HIS A 245 -1.30 19.04 -8.68
C HIS A 245 -0.70 19.81 -7.50
N ILE A 246 0.54 20.28 -7.65
CA ILE A 246 1.28 20.95 -6.57
C ILE A 246 1.64 22.35 -7.03
N ILE A 247 1.19 23.35 -6.29
CA ILE A 247 1.41 24.76 -6.59
C ILE A 247 2.29 25.35 -5.51
N GLY A 248 3.40 25.95 -5.91
CA GLY A 248 4.31 26.73 -5.08
C GLY A 248 4.36 28.19 -5.53
N GLU A 249 5.12 29.01 -4.81
CA GLU A 249 5.29 30.44 -5.12
C GLU A 249 6.06 30.67 -6.44
N ASP A 250 7.00 29.76 -6.77
CA ASP A 250 7.92 29.93 -7.91
C ASP A 250 7.71 28.86 -9.00
N GLY A 251 6.93 27.82 -8.74
CA GLY A 251 6.69 26.74 -9.71
C GLY A 251 5.47 25.90 -9.41
N THR A 252 5.03 25.17 -10.42
CA THR A 252 3.83 24.30 -10.36
C THR A 252 4.12 22.95 -11.02
N ILE A 253 3.72 21.88 -10.36
CA ILE A 253 3.70 20.52 -10.91
C ILE A 253 2.26 20.12 -11.22
N LEU A 254 2.00 19.71 -12.47
CA LEU A 254 0.75 19.06 -12.89
C LEU A 254 1.11 17.70 -13.48
N ASN A 255 1.00 16.66 -12.67
CA ASN A 255 1.42 15.30 -13.00
C ASN A 255 2.90 15.24 -13.46
N ASP A 256 3.12 14.99 -14.75
CA ASP A 256 4.43 14.87 -15.40
C ASP A 256 4.98 16.18 -15.97
N ARG A 257 4.29 17.28 -15.75
CA ARG A 257 4.66 18.61 -16.26
C ARG A 257 5.07 19.53 -15.12
N PHE A 258 6.20 20.19 -15.30
CA PHE A 258 6.70 21.24 -14.41
C PHE A 258 6.68 22.59 -15.12
N TYR A 259 6.14 23.60 -14.44
CA TYR A 259 6.03 24.98 -14.92
C TYR A 259 6.79 25.90 -13.95
N THR A 260 7.63 26.73 -14.47
CA THR A 260 8.36 27.79 -13.75
C THR A 260 8.40 29.04 -14.61
N SER A 261 8.69 30.20 -14.00
CA SER A 261 8.84 31.49 -14.70
C SER A 261 10.05 31.54 -15.62
#